data_1edf542174a77fc97f003fae61516d60
#
_entry.id   1edf542174a77fc97f003fae61516d60
#
_cell.length_a   1.000
_cell.length_b   1.000
_cell.length_c   1.000
_cell.angle_alpha   90.00
_cell.angle_beta   90.00
_cell.angle_gamma   90.00
#
_symmetry.space_group_name_H-M   'P 1'
#
loop_
_entity.id
_entity.type
_entity.pdbx_description
1 polymer ?
#
loop_
_entity_poly.entity_id
_entity_poly.type
_entity_poly.pdbx_seq_one_letter_code
_entity_poly.pdbx_strand_id
1 'polypeptide(L)'
;MSSLSSKPIVRLLTCGSVDDGKSTLIGRLLVETDSVPHDTVSSARSTRRAGSIIPAGEIDFSLLTDGLEAEREQGITIDVAYRSMSLLDGRRLIIADAPGHEQYTRNMAVAASRADIALVLVDATRGVRVQTLRHLTICALMGVEKVIVVINKLDASDFDQKIYDNLVQELTPAIKRLAIEDACFIPVSALEGDNVVYKTPKTVWYAGESLLEEIQNWREKPRKNEHKRMGVQLISRAENFRGLSGTVSQGEFNVGDEVVILPSAKKARISRLATFDGDILNAPSGKAITMVLTPEVDATRGDFIEGADNFTTPADRFSANLVWLGEEELIHSRSYYLINGSSMVAATITTIRHRIDINNGEHESARTLAMNEIGLVEIATDSPIALTKYSENRISGNFVIVDRVSLNTIGAGMVVHTLRRASNITKHDYEINKATRSQQKGQRAKVIWMTGLSGSGKSTIANALEKELFTKGIHSYVLDGDNLRLGLNKDLGFTKEDRAENVRRVAEVGKLMVDAGLVVIVALVSPFKVDRDHAREIFDSGEFIEVWVKTPAEICAQRDPKGLYKKAREGNLPNLTGVGQDYEAPTSAELILDGTTDIALNVETLMKEVL
;
A
#
# COMPACT_ATOMS: atom_id res chain seq x y z
N MET A 1 43.80 -10.31 -1.50
CA MET A 1 42.53 -10.92 -1.09
C MET A 1 41.51 -10.55 -2.15
N SER A 2 41.11 -11.51 -2.98
CA SER A 2 40.17 -11.32 -4.09
C SER A 2 38.81 -10.85 -3.52
N SER A 3 38.31 -9.75 -4.03
CA SER A 3 36.95 -9.27 -3.78
C SER A 3 35.96 -10.43 -3.97
N LEU A 4 35.33 -10.87 -2.90
CA LEU A 4 34.14 -11.70 -2.96
C LEU A 4 33.02 -10.82 -3.54
N SER A 5 32.96 -10.72 -4.85
CA SER A 5 31.79 -10.26 -5.56
C SER A 5 30.67 -11.22 -5.16
N SER A 6 29.76 -10.77 -4.30
CA SER A 6 28.58 -11.55 -3.93
C SER A 6 27.82 -11.86 -5.22
N LYS A 7 27.80 -13.13 -5.63
CA LYS A 7 27.03 -13.53 -6.79
C LYS A 7 25.56 -13.17 -6.57
N PRO A 8 24.85 -12.69 -7.58
CA PRO A 8 23.47 -12.23 -7.41
C PRO A 8 22.57 -13.36 -6.89
N ILE A 9 21.62 -12.99 -6.04
CA ILE A 9 20.60 -13.89 -5.50
C ILE A 9 19.45 -13.95 -6.48
N VAL A 10 18.98 -15.15 -6.81
CA VAL A 10 17.76 -15.39 -7.59
C VAL A 10 16.62 -15.71 -6.63
N ARG A 11 15.49 -15.06 -6.77
CA ARG A 11 14.30 -15.25 -5.93
C ARG A 11 13.19 -15.92 -6.75
N LEU A 12 12.83 -17.12 -6.34
CA LEU A 12 11.82 -17.95 -6.95
C LEU A 12 10.57 -17.99 -6.09
N LEU A 13 9.44 -17.68 -6.66
CA LEU A 13 8.12 -17.86 -6.04
C LEU A 13 7.51 -19.16 -6.55
N THR A 14 6.94 -19.99 -5.66
CA THR A 14 6.05 -21.08 -6.06
C THR A 14 4.62 -20.77 -5.68
N CYS A 15 3.71 -20.88 -6.61
CA CYS A 15 2.28 -20.66 -6.41
C CYS A 15 1.46 -21.65 -7.26
N GLY A 16 0.21 -21.87 -6.88
CA GLY A 16 -0.71 -22.84 -7.47
C GLY A 16 -1.79 -23.18 -6.48
N SER A 17 -2.85 -23.86 -6.92
CA SER A 17 -3.94 -24.27 -6.04
C SER A 17 -3.47 -25.27 -4.96
N VAL A 18 -4.31 -25.49 -3.97
CA VAL A 18 -4.09 -26.57 -3.01
C VAL A 18 -4.06 -27.91 -3.78
N ASP A 19 -3.16 -28.79 -3.44
CA ASP A 19 -2.90 -30.11 -4.05
C ASP A 19 -2.29 -30.09 -5.46
N ASP A 20 -1.90 -28.96 -6.03
CA ASP A 20 -1.18 -28.92 -7.32
C ASP A 20 0.26 -29.48 -7.24
N GLY A 21 0.75 -29.79 -6.01
CA GLY A 21 2.04 -30.43 -5.78
C GLY A 21 3.21 -29.47 -5.57
N LYS A 22 2.98 -28.25 -5.09
CA LYS A 22 4.01 -27.24 -4.79
C LYS A 22 5.09 -27.77 -3.85
N SER A 23 4.69 -28.20 -2.66
CA SER A 23 5.61 -28.71 -1.64
C SER A 23 6.37 -29.94 -2.10
N THR A 24 5.72 -30.83 -2.87
CA THR A 24 6.36 -31.99 -3.48
C THR A 24 7.45 -31.58 -4.48
N LEU A 25 7.15 -30.61 -5.36
CA LEU A 25 8.10 -30.11 -6.36
C LEU A 25 9.32 -29.46 -5.72
N ILE A 26 9.10 -28.60 -4.70
CA ILE A 26 10.18 -27.94 -3.97
C ILE A 26 11.05 -28.99 -3.25
N GLY A 27 10.42 -29.90 -2.52
CA GLY A 27 11.14 -30.96 -1.80
C GLY A 27 11.95 -31.85 -2.74
N ARG A 28 11.39 -32.20 -3.91
CA ARG A 28 12.08 -32.93 -4.97
C ARG A 28 13.31 -32.18 -5.48
N LEU A 29 13.13 -30.91 -5.84
CA LEU A 29 14.21 -30.04 -6.32
C LEU A 29 15.34 -29.94 -5.29
N LEU A 30 15.03 -29.76 -4.01
CA LEU A 30 16.03 -29.67 -2.94
C LEU A 30 16.78 -30.96 -2.70
N VAL A 31 16.12 -32.12 -2.78
CA VAL A 31 16.75 -33.42 -2.58
C VAL A 31 17.66 -33.81 -3.78
N GLU A 32 17.15 -33.64 -5.01
CA GLU A 32 17.93 -34.01 -6.22
C GLU A 32 19.12 -33.07 -6.48
N THR A 33 19.15 -31.90 -5.81
CA THR A 33 20.30 -30.97 -5.85
C THR A 33 21.20 -31.05 -4.61
N ASP A 34 21.07 -32.10 -3.78
CA ASP A 34 21.83 -32.28 -2.52
C ASP A 34 21.77 -31.03 -1.59
N SER A 35 20.65 -30.30 -1.61
CA SER A 35 20.49 -29.08 -0.85
C SER A 35 19.84 -29.28 0.54
N VAL A 36 19.53 -30.54 0.89
CA VAL A 36 18.96 -30.96 2.20
C VAL A 36 19.90 -31.90 2.91
N PRO A 37 20.16 -31.75 4.22
CA PRO A 37 20.95 -32.68 5.00
C PRO A 37 20.40 -34.12 4.94
N HIS A 38 21.30 -35.12 4.86
CA HIS A 38 20.92 -36.52 4.73
C HIS A 38 20.09 -37.08 5.89
N ASP A 39 20.27 -36.57 7.11
CA ASP A 39 19.45 -36.90 8.29
C ASP A 39 18.00 -36.47 8.13
N THR A 40 17.77 -35.26 7.57
CA THR A 40 16.43 -34.73 7.26
C THR A 40 15.74 -35.59 6.20
N VAL A 41 16.46 -35.99 5.14
CA VAL A 41 15.95 -36.88 4.08
C VAL A 41 15.60 -38.26 4.66
N SER A 42 16.45 -38.80 5.56
CA SER A 42 16.23 -40.08 6.22
C SER A 42 15.01 -40.04 7.16
N SER A 43 14.82 -38.92 7.85
CA SER A 43 13.63 -38.69 8.68
C SER A 43 12.35 -38.62 7.85
N ALA A 44 12.37 -37.93 6.69
CA ALA A 44 11.22 -37.84 5.78
C ALA A 44 10.84 -39.22 5.17
N ARG A 45 11.80 -40.15 5.02
CA ARG A 45 11.50 -41.54 4.62
C ARG A 45 10.81 -42.35 5.71
N SER A 46 11.11 -42.09 6.96
CA SER A 46 10.59 -42.83 8.10
C SER A 46 9.25 -42.29 8.63
N THR A 47 8.96 -41.02 8.33
CA THR A 47 7.75 -40.36 8.80
C THR A 47 6.63 -40.49 7.76
N ARG A 48 5.45 -40.90 8.19
CA ARG A 48 4.29 -41.06 7.30
C ARG A 48 3.18 -40.08 7.69
N ARG A 49 2.68 -39.36 6.73
CA ARG A 49 1.51 -38.48 6.90
C ARG A 49 0.24 -39.35 6.91
N ALA A 50 -0.73 -39.02 7.77
CA ALA A 50 -2.03 -39.68 7.75
C ALA A 50 -2.70 -39.39 6.39
N GLY A 51 -3.06 -40.49 5.66
CA GLY A 51 -3.67 -40.37 4.33
C GLY A 51 -2.68 -40.24 3.15
N SER A 52 -1.35 -40.32 3.37
CA SER A 52 -0.36 -40.34 2.27
C SER A 52 -0.53 -41.57 1.38
N ILE A 53 -0.58 -41.35 0.06
CA ILE A 53 -0.61 -42.39 -0.99
C ILE A 53 0.78 -42.91 -1.35
N ILE A 54 1.83 -42.31 -0.78
CA ILE A 54 3.24 -42.67 -1.05
C ILE A 54 3.57 -44.01 -0.40
N PRO A 55 4.18 -44.99 -1.11
CA PRO A 55 4.55 -46.27 -0.57
C PRO A 55 5.50 -46.18 0.63
N ALA A 56 5.46 -47.18 1.50
CA ALA A 56 6.35 -47.25 2.65
C ALA A 56 7.83 -47.37 2.21
N GLY A 57 8.70 -46.49 2.71
CA GLY A 57 10.11 -46.46 2.36
C GLY A 57 10.49 -45.47 1.25
N GLU A 58 9.50 -44.85 0.61
CA GLU A 58 9.73 -43.75 -0.31
C GLU A 58 9.68 -42.41 0.43
N ILE A 59 10.28 -41.36 -0.16
CA ILE A 59 10.37 -40.03 0.44
C ILE A 59 9.06 -39.27 0.20
N ASP A 60 8.41 -38.84 1.27
CA ASP A 60 7.37 -37.80 1.16
C ASP A 60 8.04 -36.42 1.11
N PHE A 61 8.25 -35.91 -0.12
CA PHE A 61 8.93 -34.63 -0.37
C PHE A 61 8.20 -33.44 0.26
N SER A 62 6.89 -33.53 0.49
CA SER A 62 6.12 -32.45 1.11
C SER A 62 6.53 -32.20 2.57
N LEU A 63 6.98 -33.21 3.28
CA LEU A 63 7.46 -33.09 4.66
C LEU A 63 8.73 -32.23 4.80
N LEU A 64 9.47 -32.02 3.71
CA LEU A 64 10.68 -31.20 3.72
C LEU A 64 10.40 -29.69 3.68
N THR A 65 9.19 -29.31 3.30
CA THR A 65 8.79 -27.91 3.13
C THR A 65 7.86 -27.43 4.24
N ASP A 66 7.02 -28.28 4.81
CA ASP A 66 6.06 -27.94 5.85
C ASP A 66 6.78 -27.59 7.18
N GLY A 67 6.80 -26.28 7.50
CA GLY A 67 7.55 -25.75 8.67
C GLY A 67 6.75 -25.62 9.94
N LEU A 68 5.46 -25.28 9.84
CA LEU A 68 4.58 -25.03 10.99
C LEU A 68 3.78 -26.27 11.37
N GLU A 69 3.54 -26.45 12.66
CA GLU A 69 2.74 -27.57 13.17
C GLU A 69 1.29 -27.51 12.63
N ALA A 70 0.73 -26.30 12.57
CA ALA A 70 -0.58 -26.04 11.98
C ALA A 70 -0.66 -26.38 10.47
N GLU A 71 0.42 -26.17 9.71
CA GLU A 71 0.49 -26.55 8.29
C GLU A 71 0.51 -28.06 8.12
N ARG A 72 1.23 -28.76 9.03
CA ARG A 72 1.28 -30.23 9.05
C ARG A 72 -0.07 -30.86 9.40
N GLU A 73 -0.81 -30.25 10.33
CA GLU A 73 -2.15 -30.72 10.72
C GLU A 73 -3.20 -30.46 9.65
N GLN A 74 -3.21 -29.27 9.04
CA GLN A 74 -4.21 -28.87 8.06
C GLN A 74 -3.84 -29.29 6.62
N GLY A 75 -2.56 -29.60 6.35
CA GLY A 75 -2.10 -29.99 5.03
C GLY A 75 -2.07 -28.86 4.01
N ILE A 76 -2.05 -27.60 4.45
CA ILE A 76 -2.02 -26.41 3.60
C ILE A 76 -0.92 -25.46 4.06
N THR A 77 -0.27 -24.77 3.13
CA THR A 77 0.66 -23.68 3.42
C THR A 77 -0.15 -22.46 3.87
N ILE A 78 0.13 -21.92 5.05
CA ILE A 78 -0.56 -20.77 5.65
C ILE A 78 0.25 -19.49 5.45
N ASP A 79 1.56 -19.56 5.70
CA ASP A 79 2.49 -18.44 5.56
C ASP A 79 3.53 -18.74 4.48
N VAL A 80 4.33 -17.73 4.11
CA VAL A 80 5.39 -17.91 3.10
C VAL A 80 6.60 -18.60 3.73
N ALA A 81 6.87 -19.82 3.31
CA ALA A 81 8.05 -20.55 3.72
C ALA A 81 9.23 -20.28 2.78
N TYR A 82 10.40 -19.96 3.36
CA TYR A 82 11.62 -19.71 2.57
C TYR A 82 12.59 -20.87 2.67
N ARG A 83 13.08 -21.30 1.51
CA ARG A 83 14.15 -22.31 1.38
C ARG A 83 15.25 -21.75 0.50
N SER A 84 16.46 -22.29 0.61
CA SER A 84 17.56 -21.84 -0.24
C SER A 84 18.43 -22.98 -0.70
N MET A 85 18.90 -22.86 -1.94
CA MET A 85 19.85 -23.77 -2.55
C MET A 85 20.89 -23.00 -3.35
N SER A 86 21.98 -23.67 -3.72
CA SER A 86 23.01 -23.12 -4.60
C SER A 86 22.81 -23.64 -6.02
N LEU A 87 22.81 -22.74 -7.00
CA LEU A 87 22.81 -23.07 -8.42
C LEU A 87 24.22 -23.50 -8.86
N LEU A 88 24.34 -24.21 -9.97
CA LEU A 88 25.62 -24.71 -10.49
C LEU A 88 26.65 -23.61 -10.79
N ASP A 89 26.17 -22.42 -11.18
CA ASP A 89 27.03 -21.24 -11.41
C ASP A 89 27.42 -20.51 -10.11
N GLY A 90 26.98 -21.04 -8.96
CA GLY A 90 27.27 -20.54 -7.62
C GLY A 90 26.41 -19.35 -7.20
N ARG A 91 25.38 -18.98 -7.98
CA ARG A 91 24.32 -18.09 -7.48
C ARG A 91 23.50 -18.80 -6.40
N ARG A 92 22.93 -18.04 -5.50
CA ARG A 92 22.02 -18.55 -4.48
C ARG A 92 20.58 -18.40 -4.95
N LEU A 93 19.82 -19.49 -4.96
CA LEU A 93 18.39 -19.49 -5.20
C LEU A 93 17.66 -19.46 -3.86
N ILE A 94 16.77 -18.48 -3.68
CA ILE A 94 15.83 -18.41 -2.55
C ILE A 94 14.45 -18.76 -3.09
N ILE A 95 13.86 -19.83 -2.57
CA ILE A 95 12.54 -20.32 -2.95
C ILE A 95 11.55 -19.85 -1.89
N ALA A 96 10.53 -19.11 -2.30
CA ALA A 96 9.41 -18.69 -1.49
C ALA A 96 8.19 -19.56 -1.82
N ASP A 97 7.80 -20.44 -0.92
CA ASP A 97 6.59 -21.25 -1.08
C ASP A 97 5.38 -20.45 -0.58
N ALA A 98 4.50 -20.07 -1.49
CA ALA A 98 3.35 -19.25 -1.19
C ALA A 98 2.09 -20.10 -1.01
N PRO A 99 1.19 -19.70 -0.07
CA PRO A 99 -0.08 -20.39 0.13
C PRO A 99 -0.96 -20.36 -1.11
N GLY A 100 -1.63 -21.48 -1.38
CA GLY A 100 -2.53 -21.62 -2.54
C GLY A 100 -3.97 -21.20 -2.27
N HIS A 101 -4.34 -20.93 -1.01
CA HIS A 101 -5.72 -20.62 -0.64
C HIS A 101 -6.05 -19.12 -0.79
N GLU A 102 -7.27 -18.82 -1.21
CA GLU A 102 -7.73 -17.45 -1.47
C GLU A 102 -7.56 -16.48 -0.30
N GLN A 103 -7.81 -16.95 0.91
CA GLN A 103 -7.68 -16.15 2.14
C GLN A 103 -6.25 -15.61 2.36
N TYR A 104 -5.24 -16.24 1.79
CA TYR A 104 -3.84 -15.89 1.94
C TYR A 104 -3.26 -15.13 0.73
N THR A 105 -4.11 -14.52 -0.11
CA THR A 105 -3.70 -13.71 -1.27
C THR A 105 -2.68 -12.63 -0.89
N ARG A 106 -2.81 -12.04 0.30
CA ARG A 106 -1.85 -11.07 0.85
C ARG A 106 -0.43 -11.64 0.93
N ASN A 107 -0.26 -12.84 1.49
CA ASN A 107 1.05 -13.46 1.67
C ASN A 107 1.67 -13.79 0.31
N MET A 108 0.86 -14.26 -0.63
CA MET A 108 1.29 -14.51 -2.01
C MET A 108 1.74 -13.21 -2.71
N ALA A 109 0.99 -12.11 -2.58
CA ALA A 109 1.36 -10.83 -3.18
C ALA A 109 2.68 -10.28 -2.61
N VAL A 110 2.91 -10.40 -1.30
CA VAL A 110 4.17 -10.02 -0.64
C VAL A 110 5.34 -10.85 -1.16
N ALA A 111 5.18 -12.16 -1.32
CA ALA A 111 6.22 -13.02 -1.89
C ALA A 111 6.49 -12.68 -3.37
N ALA A 112 5.44 -12.46 -4.17
CA ALA A 112 5.54 -12.11 -5.59
C ALA A 112 6.26 -10.75 -5.80
N SER A 113 6.06 -9.77 -4.91
CA SER A 113 6.70 -8.46 -5.02
C SER A 113 8.23 -8.50 -4.96
N ARG A 114 8.79 -9.57 -4.42
CA ARG A 114 10.24 -9.80 -4.30
C ARG A 114 10.78 -10.85 -5.26
N ALA A 115 9.90 -11.56 -5.96
CA ALA A 115 10.28 -12.65 -6.85
C ALA A 115 10.82 -12.14 -8.19
N ASP A 116 11.82 -12.82 -8.70
CA ASP A 116 12.38 -12.63 -10.03
C ASP A 116 11.69 -13.60 -11.01
N ILE A 117 11.45 -14.83 -10.54
CA ILE A 117 10.81 -15.93 -11.28
C ILE A 117 9.61 -16.43 -10.49
N ALA A 118 8.50 -16.72 -11.14
CA ALA A 118 7.36 -17.41 -10.54
C ALA A 118 7.13 -18.78 -11.21
N LEU A 119 7.00 -19.82 -10.39
CA LEU A 119 6.47 -21.11 -10.80
C LEU A 119 4.97 -21.15 -10.51
N VAL A 120 4.17 -21.18 -11.56
CA VAL A 120 2.71 -21.32 -11.45
C VAL A 120 2.36 -22.77 -11.76
N LEU A 121 2.03 -23.55 -10.73
CA LEU A 121 1.70 -24.96 -10.89
C LEU A 121 0.26 -25.13 -11.36
N VAL A 122 0.08 -26.09 -12.26
CA VAL A 122 -1.22 -26.53 -12.78
C VAL A 122 -1.27 -28.04 -12.72
N ASP A 123 -2.26 -28.59 -12.05
CA ASP A 123 -2.53 -30.04 -12.03
C ASP A 123 -3.15 -30.47 -13.37
N ALA A 124 -2.42 -31.28 -14.15
CA ALA A 124 -2.84 -31.75 -15.46
C ALA A 124 -4.17 -32.53 -15.42
N THR A 125 -4.48 -33.17 -14.28
CA THR A 125 -5.72 -33.95 -14.11
C THR A 125 -6.94 -33.08 -13.84
N ARG A 126 -6.71 -31.84 -13.36
CA ARG A 126 -7.77 -30.92 -12.91
C ARG A 126 -7.95 -29.72 -13.84
N GLY A 127 -6.96 -29.45 -14.70
CA GLY A 127 -6.98 -28.34 -15.64
C GLY A 127 -6.77 -26.95 -15.02
N VAL A 128 -7.04 -25.91 -15.81
CA VAL A 128 -6.92 -24.52 -15.38
C VAL A 128 -8.01 -24.16 -14.38
N ARG A 129 -7.63 -23.56 -13.27
CA ARG A 129 -8.55 -23.13 -12.21
C ARG A 129 -8.56 -21.61 -12.07
N VAL A 130 -9.59 -21.09 -11.43
CA VAL A 130 -9.68 -19.67 -11.05
C VAL A 130 -8.43 -19.23 -10.29
N GLN A 131 -7.92 -20.06 -9.38
CA GLN A 131 -6.70 -19.78 -8.64
C GLN A 131 -5.45 -19.64 -9.53
N THR A 132 -5.36 -20.42 -10.60
CA THR A 132 -4.27 -20.32 -11.58
C THR A 132 -4.23 -18.94 -12.23
N LEU A 133 -5.41 -18.46 -12.68
CA LEU A 133 -5.54 -17.13 -13.29
C LEU A 133 -5.27 -16.02 -12.28
N ARG A 134 -5.74 -16.18 -11.05
CA ARG A 134 -5.45 -15.27 -9.93
C ARG A 134 -3.95 -15.13 -9.67
N HIS A 135 -3.23 -16.24 -9.60
CA HIS A 135 -1.80 -16.24 -9.36
C HIS A 135 -1.03 -15.60 -10.53
N LEU A 136 -1.40 -15.87 -11.78
CA LEU A 136 -0.84 -15.21 -12.94
C LEU A 136 -1.07 -13.69 -12.89
N THR A 137 -2.28 -13.25 -12.54
CA THR A 137 -2.63 -11.84 -12.42
C THR A 137 -1.80 -11.15 -11.35
N ILE A 138 -1.64 -11.76 -10.17
CA ILE A 138 -0.81 -11.22 -9.10
C ILE A 138 0.66 -11.17 -9.51
N CYS A 139 1.21 -12.21 -10.15
CA CYS A 139 2.58 -12.20 -10.65
C CYS A 139 2.80 -11.07 -11.65
N ALA A 140 1.88 -10.85 -12.59
CA ALA A 140 1.94 -9.77 -13.55
C ALA A 140 1.92 -8.39 -12.88
N LEU A 141 0.98 -8.16 -11.96
CA LEU A 141 0.84 -6.89 -11.21
C LEU A 141 2.06 -6.60 -10.34
N MET A 142 2.64 -7.63 -9.70
CA MET A 142 3.86 -7.51 -8.91
C MET A 142 5.13 -7.43 -9.78
N GLY A 143 4.99 -7.48 -11.10
CA GLY A 143 6.09 -7.30 -12.05
C GLY A 143 7.10 -8.44 -12.03
N VAL A 144 6.70 -9.68 -11.78
CA VAL A 144 7.60 -10.85 -11.89
C VAL A 144 8.12 -10.94 -13.31
N GLU A 145 9.45 -11.06 -13.47
CA GLU A 145 10.11 -10.94 -14.78
C GLU A 145 9.93 -12.19 -15.65
N LYS A 146 9.91 -13.38 -15.01
CA LYS A 146 9.73 -14.66 -15.70
C LYS A 146 8.67 -15.50 -15.01
N VAL A 147 7.74 -16.03 -15.80
CA VAL A 147 6.71 -16.96 -15.32
C VAL A 147 6.92 -18.31 -15.98
N ILE A 148 7.12 -19.33 -15.16
CA ILE A 148 7.20 -20.73 -15.60
C ILE A 148 5.92 -21.42 -15.19
N VAL A 149 5.08 -21.79 -16.15
CA VAL A 149 3.88 -22.58 -15.90
C VAL A 149 4.28 -24.04 -15.86
N VAL A 150 4.23 -24.63 -14.68
CA VAL A 150 4.58 -26.04 -14.46
C VAL A 150 3.32 -26.89 -14.56
N ILE A 151 3.18 -27.63 -15.65
CA ILE A 151 2.08 -28.58 -15.84
C ILE A 151 2.48 -29.88 -15.15
N ASN A 152 2.00 -30.05 -13.91
CA ASN A 152 2.37 -31.14 -13.01
C ASN A 152 1.38 -32.31 -13.08
N LYS A 153 1.81 -33.47 -12.57
CA LYS A 153 1.05 -34.72 -12.50
C LYS A 153 0.70 -35.31 -13.86
N LEU A 154 1.53 -35.08 -14.88
CA LEU A 154 1.37 -35.70 -16.19
C LEU A 154 1.60 -37.21 -16.15
N ASP A 155 2.31 -37.73 -15.15
CA ASP A 155 2.43 -39.16 -14.84
C ASP A 155 1.05 -39.84 -14.69
N ALA A 156 0.06 -39.16 -14.12
CA ALA A 156 -1.29 -39.69 -13.98
C ALA A 156 -2.04 -39.88 -15.32
N SER A 157 -1.52 -39.35 -16.42
CA SER A 157 -2.05 -39.45 -17.77
C SER A 157 -1.05 -40.00 -18.78
N ASP A 158 -0.08 -40.79 -18.32
CA ASP A 158 0.97 -41.38 -19.15
C ASP A 158 1.71 -40.36 -20.06
N PHE A 159 1.89 -39.12 -19.57
CA PHE A 159 2.52 -38.01 -20.28
C PHE A 159 1.89 -37.68 -21.63
N ASP A 160 0.52 -37.71 -21.72
CA ASP A 160 -0.21 -37.41 -22.95
C ASP A 160 0.03 -35.96 -23.41
N GLN A 161 0.64 -35.81 -24.58
CA GLN A 161 0.92 -34.53 -25.22
C GLN A 161 -0.34 -33.69 -25.44
N LYS A 162 -1.49 -34.30 -25.74
CA LYS A 162 -2.74 -33.57 -25.99
C LYS A 162 -3.23 -32.79 -24.75
N ILE A 163 -3.05 -33.37 -23.56
CA ILE A 163 -3.42 -32.69 -22.32
C ILE A 163 -2.52 -31.47 -22.13
N TYR A 164 -1.22 -31.61 -22.36
CA TYR A 164 -0.27 -30.49 -22.30
C TYR A 164 -0.65 -29.39 -23.30
N ASP A 165 -0.84 -29.74 -24.58
CA ASP A 165 -1.14 -28.78 -25.65
C ASP A 165 -2.44 -28.03 -25.38
N ASN A 166 -3.48 -28.70 -24.86
CA ASN A 166 -4.76 -28.07 -24.48
C ASN A 166 -4.56 -27.02 -23.36
N LEU A 167 -3.80 -27.35 -22.32
CA LEU A 167 -3.53 -26.42 -21.20
C LEU A 167 -2.71 -25.22 -21.64
N VAL A 168 -1.72 -25.43 -22.52
CA VAL A 168 -0.95 -24.35 -23.14
C VAL A 168 -1.86 -23.43 -23.96
N GLN A 169 -2.76 -24.02 -24.77
CA GLN A 169 -3.71 -23.26 -25.59
C GLN A 169 -4.69 -22.45 -24.72
N GLU A 170 -5.16 -23.00 -23.61
CA GLU A 170 -6.07 -22.34 -22.67
C GLU A 170 -5.43 -21.18 -21.92
N LEU A 171 -4.16 -21.31 -21.47
CA LEU A 171 -3.46 -20.29 -20.67
C LEU A 171 -2.81 -19.20 -21.50
N THR A 172 -2.42 -19.47 -22.73
CA THR A 172 -1.71 -18.50 -23.60
C THR A 172 -2.47 -17.16 -23.77
N PRO A 173 -3.81 -17.13 -23.97
CA PRO A 173 -4.54 -15.88 -24.05
C PRO A 173 -4.50 -15.05 -22.76
N ALA A 174 -4.55 -15.69 -21.59
CA ALA A 174 -4.45 -15.03 -20.30
C ALA A 174 -3.06 -14.42 -20.09
N ILE A 175 -1.99 -15.15 -20.41
CA ILE A 175 -0.60 -14.67 -20.33
C ILE A 175 -0.39 -13.44 -21.25
N LYS A 176 -0.92 -13.48 -22.48
CA LYS A 176 -0.84 -12.35 -23.41
C LYS A 176 -1.62 -11.13 -22.92
N ARG A 177 -2.83 -11.32 -22.38
CA ARG A 177 -3.65 -10.24 -21.82
C ARG A 177 -2.97 -9.58 -20.64
N LEU A 178 -2.30 -10.35 -19.78
CA LEU A 178 -1.56 -9.86 -18.62
C LEU A 178 -0.21 -9.24 -18.97
N ALA A 179 0.15 -9.18 -20.27
CA ALA A 179 1.42 -8.66 -20.77
C ALA A 179 2.66 -9.28 -20.12
N ILE A 180 2.59 -10.57 -19.78
CA ILE A 180 3.75 -11.34 -19.29
C ILE A 180 4.64 -11.64 -20.50
N GLU A 181 5.78 -10.95 -20.59
CA GLU A 181 6.67 -11.04 -21.76
C GLU A 181 7.49 -12.31 -21.81
N ASP A 182 7.94 -12.82 -20.64
CA ASP A 182 8.78 -14.01 -20.53
C ASP A 182 8.01 -15.10 -19.79
N ALA A 183 7.35 -15.96 -20.56
CA ALA A 183 6.62 -17.10 -20.05
C ALA A 183 6.95 -18.38 -20.81
N CYS A 184 7.11 -19.49 -20.09
CA CYS A 184 7.28 -20.81 -20.68
C CYS A 184 6.42 -21.85 -19.94
N PHE A 185 6.21 -22.99 -20.60
CA PHE A 185 5.44 -24.11 -20.09
C PHE A 185 6.33 -25.34 -19.99
N ILE A 186 6.33 -26.02 -18.86
CA ILE A 186 7.15 -27.21 -18.63
C ILE A 186 6.26 -28.36 -18.16
N PRO A 187 6.23 -29.50 -18.89
CA PRO A 187 5.55 -30.71 -18.45
C PRO A 187 6.38 -31.41 -17.37
N VAL A 188 5.82 -31.65 -16.18
CA VAL A 188 6.56 -32.15 -15.02
C VAL A 188 5.79 -33.26 -14.32
N SER A 189 6.50 -34.25 -13.76
CA SER A 189 6.02 -35.05 -12.64
C SER A 189 6.88 -34.73 -11.39
N ALA A 190 6.32 -33.97 -10.45
CA ALA A 190 6.99 -33.72 -9.19
C ALA A 190 7.16 -35.00 -8.34
N LEU A 191 6.27 -35.97 -8.52
CA LEU A 191 6.31 -37.26 -7.81
C LEU A 191 7.44 -38.17 -8.34
N GLU A 192 7.58 -38.29 -9.66
CA GLU A 192 8.56 -39.16 -10.29
C GLU A 192 9.89 -38.47 -10.57
N GLY A 193 9.92 -37.12 -10.64
CA GLY A 193 11.10 -36.31 -10.93
C GLY A 193 11.29 -35.96 -12.41
N ASP A 194 10.33 -36.35 -13.28
CA ASP A 194 10.42 -36.10 -14.71
C ASP A 194 10.44 -34.61 -15.04
N ASN A 195 11.45 -34.15 -15.79
CA ASN A 195 11.70 -32.77 -16.20
C ASN A 195 11.89 -31.77 -15.04
N VAL A 196 12.16 -32.24 -13.83
CA VAL A 196 12.47 -31.34 -12.68
C VAL A 196 13.94 -30.92 -12.75
N VAL A 197 14.87 -31.85 -12.57
CA VAL A 197 16.32 -31.59 -12.65
C VAL A 197 16.85 -32.02 -14.01
N TYR A 198 16.42 -33.16 -14.49
CA TYR A 198 16.85 -33.77 -15.75
C TYR A 198 15.67 -33.98 -16.69
N LYS A 199 15.92 -33.86 -18.00
CA LYS A 199 14.95 -34.20 -19.02
C LYS A 199 14.62 -35.70 -19.01
N THR A 200 13.34 -36.02 -19.23
CA THR A 200 12.89 -37.41 -19.29
C THR A 200 12.64 -37.87 -20.72
N PRO A 201 12.94 -39.15 -21.03
CA PRO A 201 12.56 -39.74 -22.32
C PRO A 201 11.03 -39.96 -22.48
N LYS A 202 10.22 -39.80 -21.41
CA LYS A 202 8.77 -39.97 -21.47
C LYS A 202 8.06 -38.83 -22.23
N THR A 203 8.71 -37.66 -22.32
CA THR A 203 8.20 -36.47 -23.01
C THR A 203 9.05 -36.11 -24.23
N VAL A 204 9.30 -37.04 -25.14
CA VAL A 204 10.11 -36.84 -26.37
C VAL A 204 9.57 -35.70 -27.23
N TRP A 205 8.26 -35.44 -27.16
CA TRP A 205 7.57 -34.34 -27.85
C TRP A 205 7.89 -32.97 -27.25
N TYR A 206 8.41 -32.89 -26.03
CA TYR A 206 8.80 -31.65 -25.39
C TYR A 206 10.24 -31.28 -25.73
N ALA A 207 10.43 -30.19 -26.49
CA ALA A 207 11.75 -29.75 -26.92
C ALA A 207 12.44 -28.76 -25.96
N GLY A 208 11.71 -28.28 -24.91
CA GLY A 208 12.22 -27.29 -23.95
C GLY A 208 13.24 -27.87 -22.95
N GLU A 209 13.70 -27.02 -22.04
CA GLU A 209 14.65 -27.38 -20.97
C GLU A 209 13.92 -27.99 -19.76
N SER A 210 14.69 -28.64 -18.85
CA SER A 210 14.16 -29.03 -17.54
C SER A 210 13.89 -27.80 -16.67
N LEU A 211 13.12 -27.96 -15.60
CA LEU A 211 12.79 -26.87 -14.69
C LEU A 211 14.04 -26.21 -14.08
N LEU A 212 15.00 -27.02 -13.63
CA LEU A 212 16.24 -26.51 -13.06
C LEU A 212 17.09 -25.78 -14.11
N GLU A 213 17.22 -26.31 -15.32
CA GLU A 213 17.93 -25.65 -16.42
C GLU A 213 17.32 -24.32 -16.77
N GLU A 214 16.00 -24.22 -16.84
CA GLU A 214 15.28 -22.98 -17.13
C GLU A 214 15.51 -21.90 -16.04
N ILE A 215 15.53 -22.30 -14.76
CA ILE A 215 15.89 -21.42 -13.64
C ILE A 215 17.36 -20.99 -13.70
N GLN A 216 18.26 -21.92 -14.03
CA GLN A 216 19.69 -21.65 -14.13
C GLN A 216 20.04 -20.74 -15.30
N ASN A 217 19.30 -20.82 -16.40
CA ASN A 217 19.52 -20.01 -17.59
C ASN A 217 18.98 -18.58 -17.44
N TRP A 218 18.08 -18.35 -16.48
CA TRP A 218 17.55 -17.00 -16.24
C TRP A 218 18.67 -16.03 -15.83
N ARG A 219 18.60 -14.83 -16.38
CA ARG A 219 19.48 -13.71 -16.03
C ARG A 219 18.62 -12.46 -15.89
N GLU A 220 18.89 -11.66 -14.86
CA GLU A 220 18.28 -10.35 -14.70
C GLU A 220 18.53 -9.52 -15.95
N LYS A 221 17.45 -8.99 -16.52
CA LYS A 221 17.55 -8.12 -17.70
C LYS A 221 18.31 -6.85 -17.30
N PRO A 222 19.37 -6.45 -18.03
CA PRO A 222 20.06 -5.21 -17.73
C PRO A 222 19.06 -4.05 -17.84
N ARG A 223 18.82 -3.39 -16.72
CA ARG A 223 17.95 -2.20 -16.70
C ARG A 223 18.68 -1.08 -17.43
N LYS A 224 18.14 -0.63 -18.55
CA LYS A 224 18.72 0.43 -19.40
C LYS A 224 18.80 1.80 -18.72
N ASN A 225 18.45 1.95 -17.47
CA ASN A 225 18.38 3.25 -16.83
C ASN A 225 19.71 3.58 -16.12
N GLU A 226 20.44 4.52 -16.72
CA GLU A 226 21.55 5.27 -16.13
C GLU A 226 21.11 6.14 -14.92
N HIS A 227 19.88 5.99 -14.47
CA HIS A 227 19.32 6.73 -13.37
C HIS A 227 19.98 6.33 -12.04
N LYS A 228 20.67 7.28 -11.40
CA LYS A 228 21.34 7.07 -10.12
C LYS A 228 20.37 7.45 -9.00
N ARG A 229 20.15 6.56 -8.03
CA ARG A 229 19.20 6.83 -6.95
C ARG A 229 19.61 6.19 -5.62
N MET A 230 19.50 6.96 -4.54
CA MET A 230 19.68 6.52 -3.16
C MET A 230 18.63 7.20 -2.27
N GLY A 231 17.92 6.44 -1.44
CA GLY A 231 17.05 6.99 -0.40
C GLY A 231 17.83 7.27 0.88
N VAL A 232 17.62 8.44 1.47
CA VAL A 232 18.24 8.83 2.74
C VAL A 232 17.53 8.10 3.89
N GLN A 233 18.24 7.20 4.55
CA GLN A 233 17.73 6.41 5.69
C GLN A 233 18.14 7.00 7.04
N LEU A 234 19.35 7.60 7.11
CA LEU A 234 19.92 8.16 8.32
C LEU A 234 20.81 9.35 7.98
N ILE A 235 20.83 10.35 8.86
CA ILE A 235 21.78 11.45 8.81
C ILE A 235 22.78 11.27 9.94
N SER A 236 24.04 11.01 9.60
CA SER A 236 25.14 10.88 10.55
C SER A 236 25.80 12.23 10.75
N ARG A 237 25.99 12.66 12.01
CA ARG A 237 26.65 13.90 12.38
C ARG A 237 27.72 13.66 13.44
N ALA A 238 28.90 14.24 13.24
CA ALA A 238 29.98 14.35 14.21
C ALA A 238 30.60 15.78 14.10
N GLU A 239 31.54 16.13 14.95
CA GLU A 239 32.08 17.52 15.05
C GLU A 239 32.45 18.17 13.69
N ASN A 240 32.99 17.40 12.74
CA ASN A 240 33.36 17.89 11.40
C ASN A 240 32.86 16.95 10.29
N PHE A 241 31.77 16.23 10.55
CA PHE A 241 31.24 15.25 9.62
C PHE A 241 29.73 15.30 9.57
N ARG A 242 29.18 15.48 8.36
CA ARG A 242 27.78 15.28 8.07
C ARG A 242 27.65 14.36 6.85
N GLY A 243 27.08 13.19 7.06
CA GLY A 243 26.90 12.20 6.03
C GLY A 243 25.44 11.76 5.90
N LEU A 244 25.01 11.52 4.67
CA LEU A 244 23.69 11.02 4.32
C LEU A 244 23.82 9.52 4.03
N SER A 245 23.31 8.69 4.94
CA SER A 245 23.44 7.24 4.85
C SER A 245 22.24 6.61 4.19
N GLY A 246 22.45 5.64 3.31
CA GLY A 246 21.42 4.91 2.60
C GLY A 246 21.98 3.76 1.77
N THR A 247 21.08 3.07 1.10
CA THR A 247 21.43 2.03 0.13
C THR A 247 21.18 2.54 -1.28
N VAL A 248 22.15 2.40 -2.17
CA VAL A 248 21.98 2.74 -3.60
C VAL A 248 20.93 1.79 -4.17
N SER A 249 19.79 2.33 -4.57
CA SER A 249 18.67 1.54 -5.12
C SER A 249 18.77 1.36 -6.63
N GLN A 250 19.54 2.22 -7.33
CA GLN A 250 19.69 2.17 -8.78
C GLN A 250 20.94 2.92 -9.23
N GLY A 251 21.57 2.44 -10.31
CA GLY A 251 22.75 3.06 -10.91
C GLY A 251 24.00 2.94 -10.04
N GLU A 252 24.97 3.78 -10.31
CA GLU A 252 26.26 3.83 -9.60
C GLU A 252 26.63 5.27 -9.34
N PHE A 253 26.97 5.60 -8.09
CA PHE A 253 27.48 6.91 -7.69
C PHE A 253 29.01 6.90 -7.62
N ASN A 254 29.63 7.97 -8.10
CA ASN A 254 31.06 8.19 -8.02
C ASN A 254 31.37 9.46 -7.23
N VAL A 255 32.52 9.48 -6.57
CA VAL A 255 33.05 10.72 -6.00
C VAL A 255 33.24 11.76 -7.10
N GLY A 256 32.70 12.96 -6.90
CA GLY A 256 32.70 14.05 -7.88
C GLY A 256 31.39 14.19 -8.67
N ASP A 257 30.48 13.22 -8.63
CA ASP A 257 29.19 13.31 -9.30
C ASP A 257 28.36 14.50 -8.79
N GLU A 258 27.68 15.18 -9.70
CA GLU A 258 26.65 16.15 -9.34
C GLU A 258 25.33 15.43 -9.04
N VAL A 259 24.72 15.81 -7.93
CA VAL A 259 23.49 15.19 -7.42
C VAL A 259 22.45 16.24 -7.05
N VAL A 260 21.20 15.80 -7.03
CA VAL A 260 20.03 16.59 -6.62
C VAL A 260 19.36 15.88 -5.44
N ILE A 261 19.01 16.63 -4.41
CA ILE A 261 18.23 16.16 -3.27
C ILE A 261 16.75 16.43 -3.55
N LEU A 262 15.92 15.40 -3.51
CA LEU A 262 14.49 15.48 -3.77
C LEU A 262 13.70 15.26 -2.46
N PRO A 263 12.57 15.99 -2.25
CA PRO A 263 11.88 16.84 -3.24
C PRO A 263 12.40 18.27 -3.35
N SER A 264 13.35 18.72 -2.53
CA SER A 264 13.81 20.13 -2.47
C SER A 264 14.49 20.64 -3.76
N ALA A 265 14.90 19.74 -4.65
CA ALA A 265 15.66 20.02 -5.89
C ALA A 265 16.99 20.79 -5.68
N LYS A 266 17.56 20.75 -4.47
CA LYS A 266 18.85 21.36 -4.16
C LYS A 266 19.98 20.54 -4.78
N LYS A 267 20.93 21.22 -5.43
CA LYS A 267 22.09 20.59 -6.09
C LYS A 267 23.30 20.58 -5.16
N ALA A 268 24.09 19.52 -5.25
CA ALA A 268 25.35 19.36 -4.56
C ALA A 268 26.29 18.43 -5.36
N ARG A 269 27.52 18.27 -4.89
CA ARG A 269 28.50 17.35 -5.47
C ARG A 269 28.94 16.36 -4.40
N ILE A 270 29.13 15.11 -4.77
CA ILE A 270 29.65 14.08 -3.89
C ILE A 270 31.13 14.34 -3.62
N SER A 271 31.47 14.65 -2.38
CA SER A 271 32.87 14.85 -1.96
C SER A 271 33.49 13.55 -1.43
N ARG A 272 32.68 12.65 -0.85
CA ARG A 272 33.16 11.40 -0.24
C ARG A 272 32.07 10.36 -0.21
N LEU A 273 32.44 9.10 -0.44
CA LEU A 273 31.62 7.92 -0.25
C LEU A 273 32.28 7.04 0.82
N ALA A 274 31.65 6.92 1.99
CA ALA A 274 32.18 6.15 3.11
C ALA A 274 31.38 4.86 3.32
N THR A 275 32.07 3.78 3.68
CA THR A 275 31.51 2.51 4.13
C THR A 275 32.09 2.13 5.49
N PHE A 276 31.60 1.02 6.07
CA PHE A 276 32.18 0.51 7.33
C PHE A 276 33.67 0.14 7.17
N ASP A 277 34.09 -0.34 6.00
CA ASP A 277 35.45 -0.76 5.70
C ASP A 277 36.38 0.38 5.23
N GLY A 278 35.87 1.61 5.16
CA GLY A 278 36.59 2.80 4.71
C GLY A 278 35.95 3.49 3.52
N ASP A 279 36.68 4.43 2.94
CA ASP A 279 36.24 5.22 1.79
C ASP A 279 36.36 4.43 0.48
N ILE A 280 35.39 4.68 -0.40
CA ILE A 280 35.34 4.08 -1.73
C ILE A 280 35.19 5.18 -2.79
N LEU A 281 35.62 4.93 -4.02
CA LEU A 281 35.49 5.88 -5.12
C LEU A 281 34.17 5.74 -5.86
N ASN A 282 33.57 4.54 -5.86
CA ASN A 282 32.33 4.23 -6.53
C ASN A 282 31.43 3.34 -5.67
N ALA A 283 30.12 3.51 -5.83
CA ALA A 283 29.09 2.76 -5.10
C ALA A 283 28.00 2.26 -6.08
N PRO A 284 28.02 0.99 -6.46
CA PRO A 284 27.01 0.38 -7.32
C PRO A 284 25.70 0.13 -6.57
N SER A 285 24.63 -0.15 -7.33
CA SER A 285 23.33 -0.57 -6.80
C SER A 285 23.47 -1.71 -5.79
N GLY A 286 22.68 -1.67 -4.71
CA GLY A 286 22.72 -2.61 -3.59
C GLY A 286 23.77 -2.28 -2.51
N LYS A 287 24.69 -1.34 -2.75
CA LYS A 287 25.71 -0.96 -1.78
C LYS A 287 25.15 0.02 -0.74
N ALA A 288 25.34 -0.30 0.54
CA ALA A 288 25.05 0.62 1.64
C ALA A 288 26.25 1.58 1.83
N ILE A 289 25.98 2.88 1.82
CA ILE A 289 27.00 3.94 1.89
C ILE A 289 26.56 5.10 2.77
N THR A 290 27.53 5.90 3.18
CA THR A 290 27.33 7.25 3.71
C THR A 290 27.93 8.25 2.74
N MET A 291 27.11 9.11 2.17
CA MET A 291 27.48 10.11 1.19
C MET A 291 27.72 11.46 1.86
N VAL A 292 28.85 12.09 1.61
CA VAL A 292 29.17 13.46 2.04
C VAL A 292 29.07 14.38 0.85
N LEU A 293 28.35 15.49 1.01
CA LEU A 293 28.05 16.43 -0.07
C LEU A 293 28.73 17.78 0.14
N THR A 294 29.08 18.44 -0.97
CA THR A 294 29.64 19.81 -0.99
C THR A 294 28.91 20.63 -2.07
N PRO A 295 28.33 21.82 -1.75
CA PRO A 295 28.18 22.35 -0.38
C PRO A 295 27.27 21.47 0.46
N GLU A 296 27.30 21.61 1.78
CA GLU A 296 26.32 20.98 2.65
C GLU A 296 24.91 21.46 2.29
N VAL A 297 23.99 20.53 2.12
CA VAL A 297 22.59 20.81 1.81
C VAL A 297 21.70 20.17 2.86
N ASP A 298 20.61 20.86 3.19
CA ASP A 298 19.60 20.29 4.05
C ASP A 298 18.91 19.13 3.34
N ALA A 299 19.00 17.99 3.97
CA ALA A 299 18.31 16.77 3.62
C ALA A 299 17.74 16.14 4.88
N THR A 300 16.65 15.43 4.75
CA THR A 300 15.97 14.72 5.83
C THR A 300 15.89 13.23 5.53
N ARG A 301 15.63 12.43 6.55
CA ARG A 301 15.27 11.02 6.34
C ARG A 301 14.02 10.96 5.48
N GLY A 302 14.06 10.15 4.43
CA GLY A 302 12.97 10.03 3.46
C GLY A 302 13.21 10.77 2.16
N ASP A 303 14.16 11.72 2.12
CA ASP A 303 14.58 12.36 0.88
C ASP A 303 15.31 11.37 -0.04
N PHE A 304 15.36 11.70 -1.32
CA PHE A 304 16.13 10.94 -2.30
C PHE A 304 17.28 11.76 -2.85
N ILE A 305 18.40 11.10 -3.10
CA ILE A 305 19.55 11.66 -3.80
C ILE A 305 19.61 11.01 -5.17
N GLU A 306 19.58 11.82 -6.21
CA GLU A 306 19.61 11.36 -7.60
C GLU A 306 20.68 12.10 -8.41
N GLY A 307 21.12 11.50 -9.52
CA GLY A 307 22.05 12.15 -10.44
C GLY A 307 21.43 13.42 -11.03
N ALA A 308 22.22 14.49 -11.14
CA ALA A 308 21.74 15.78 -11.62
C ALA A 308 21.35 15.78 -13.11
N ASP A 309 21.88 14.83 -13.90
CA ASP A 309 21.62 14.73 -15.34
C ASP A 309 20.23 14.21 -15.67
N ASN A 310 19.70 13.33 -14.82
CA ASN A 310 18.40 12.69 -15.01
C ASN A 310 17.79 12.37 -13.64
N PHE A 311 16.86 13.20 -13.17
CA PHE A 311 16.23 13.01 -11.87
C PHE A 311 14.70 13.01 -11.96
N THR A 312 14.09 12.32 -11.00
CA THR A 312 12.64 12.20 -10.87
C THR A 312 12.03 13.54 -10.52
N THR A 313 11.01 13.95 -11.27
CA THR A 313 10.21 15.12 -10.88
C THR A 313 9.28 14.74 -9.74
N PRO A 314 9.39 15.37 -8.56
CA PRO A 314 8.46 15.13 -7.46
C PRO A 314 7.03 15.45 -7.86
N ALA A 315 6.08 14.65 -7.38
CA ALA A 315 4.67 14.82 -7.66
C ALA A 315 3.84 14.66 -6.36
N ASP A 316 2.75 15.40 -6.28
CA ASP A 316 1.77 15.33 -5.19
C ASP A 316 0.52 14.53 -5.58
N ARG A 317 0.45 14.04 -6.82
CA ARG A 317 -0.62 13.18 -7.34
C ARG A 317 -0.08 12.12 -8.27
N PHE A 318 -0.61 10.92 -8.15
CA PHE A 318 -0.21 9.80 -9.00
C PHE A 318 -1.31 8.73 -9.06
N SER A 319 -1.25 7.89 -10.10
CA SER A 319 -2.07 6.68 -10.22
C SER A 319 -1.26 5.48 -9.78
N ALA A 320 -1.91 4.55 -9.09
CA ALA A 320 -1.29 3.33 -8.62
C ALA A 320 -2.27 2.15 -8.65
N ASN A 321 -1.75 0.95 -8.90
CA ASN A 321 -2.46 -0.27 -8.55
C ASN A 321 -2.33 -0.47 -7.05
N LEU A 322 -3.46 -0.56 -6.35
CA LEU A 322 -3.54 -0.71 -4.90
C LEU A 322 -4.16 -2.05 -4.55
N VAL A 323 -3.45 -2.85 -3.78
CA VAL A 323 -3.97 -4.05 -3.11
C VAL A 323 -4.50 -3.60 -1.76
N TRP A 324 -5.80 -3.77 -1.52
CA TRP A 324 -6.40 -3.43 -0.24
C TRP A 324 -6.28 -4.60 0.74
N LEU A 325 -5.77 -4.34 1.93
CA LEU A 325 -5.45 -5.36 2.95
C LEU A 325 -6.25 -5.16 4.25
N GLY A 326 -6.99 -4.05 4.34
CA GLY A 326 -7.81 -3.73 5.52
C GLY A 326 -9.04 -4.63 5.59
N GLU A 327 -9.45 -4.96 6.81
CA GLU A 327 -10.71 -5.70 7.07
C GLU A 327 -11.93 -4.85 6.69
N GLU A 328 -11.86 -3.53 6.97
CA GLU A 328 -12.86 -2.58 6.48
C GLU A 328 -12.60 -2.23 5.02
N GLU A 329 -13.66 -1.97 4.28
CA GLU A 329 -13.58 -1.49 2.90
C GLU A 329 -12.85 -0.15 2.82
N LEU A 330 -12.15 0.07 1.70
CA LEU A 330 -11.45 1.32 1.43
C LEU A 330 -12.45 2.49 1.40
N ILE A 331 -12.17 3.50 2.20
CA ILE A 331 -12.93 4.75 2.21
C ILE A 331 -12.12 5.79 1.41
N HIS A 332 -12.58 6.11 0.19
CA HIS A 332 -11.96 7.18 -0.58
C HIS A 332 -12.16 8.54 0.10
N SER A 333 -11.29 9.49 -0.20
CA SER A 333 -11.25 10.82 0.44
C SER A 333 -10.87 10.84 1.93
N ARG A 334 -10.69 9.68 2.56
CA ARG A 334 -10.13 9.59 3.90
C ARG A 334 -8.60 9.77 3.84
N SER A 335 -8.03 10.41 4.88
CA SER A 335 -6.58 10.59 5.00
C SER A 335 -5.93 9.36 5.63
N TYR A 336 -4.84 8.91 5.02
CA TYR A 336 -3.99 7.79 5.44
C TYR A 336 -2.53 8.25 5.51
N TYR A 337 -1.65 7.48 6.12
CA TYR A 337 -0.21 7.62 5.90
C TYR A 337 0.20 6.78 4.70
N LEU A 338 1.01 7.38 3.82
CA LEU A 338 1.69 6.69 2.75
C LEU A 338 3.18 6.62 3.10
N ILE A 339 3.74 5.41 3.06
CA ILE A 339 5.15 5.17 3.33
C ILE A 339 5.81 4.63 2.06
N ASN A 340 6.80 5.36 1.55
CA ASN A 340 7.68 4.93 0.45
C ASN A 340 9.13 4.94 0.94
N GLY A 341 9.72 3.77 1.11
CA GLY A 341 11.05 3.64 1.70
C GLY A 341 11.12 4.23 3.11
N SER A 342 11.87 5.32 3.29
CA SER A 342 12.00 6.04 4.56
C SER A 342 11.11 7.28 4.65
N SER A 343 10.41 7.64 3.57
CA SER A 343 9.49 8.77 3.50
C SER A 343 8.11 8.39 4.01
N MET A 344 7.49 9.24 4.83
CA MET A 344 6.11 9.11 5.28
C MET A 344 5.39 10.44 5.08
N VAL A 345 4.27 10.42 4.35
CA VAL A 345 3.44 11.59 4.05
C VAL A 345 1.98 11.27 4.28
N ALA A 346 1.15 12.28 4.54
CA ALA A 346 -0.29 12.10 4.52
C ALA A 346 -0.78 11.98 3.07
N ALA A 347 -1.68 11.04 2.82
CA ALA A 347 -2.18 10.73 1.51
C ALA A 347 -3.68 10.48 1.54
N THR A 348 -4.35 10.86 0.48
CA THR A 348 -5.79 10.64 0.28
C THR A 348 -6.01 9.91 -1.03
N ILE A 349 -6.77 8.83 -1.00
CA ILE A 349 -7.21 8.14 -2.21
C ILE A 349 -8.41 8.93 -2.75
N THR A 350 -8.19 9.67 -3.83
CA THR A 350 -9.17 10.62 -4.38
C THR A 350 -10.19 9.96 -5.30
N THR A 351 -9.79 8.89 -5.99
CA THR A 351 -10.63 8.22 -6.98
C THR A 351 -10.23 6.77 -7.12
N ILE A 352 -11.21 5.88 -7.19
CA ILE A 352 -11.03 4.51 -7.66
C ILE A 352 -11.47 4.48 -9.12
N ARG A 353 -10.53 4.27 -10.04
CA ARG A 353 -10.81 4.24 -11.48
C ARG A 353 -11.57 2.99 -11.88
N HIS A 354 -11.07 1.84 -11.43
CA HIS A 354 -11.70 0.54 -11.59
C HIS A 354 -11.08 -0.46 -10.62
N ARG A 355 -11.81 -1.51 -10.32
CA ARG A 355 -11.32 -2.72 -9.68
C ARG A 355 -10.80 -3.67 -10.77
N ILE A 356 -9.76 -4.43 -10.46
CA ILE A 356 -9.22 -5.50 -11.30
C ILE A 356 -9.79 -6.81 -10.77
N ASP A 357 -10.61 -7.50 -11.55
CA ASP A 357 -11.00 -8.86 -11.22
C ASP A 357 -9.80 -9.79 -11.39
N ILE A 358 -9.26 -10.24 -10.25
CA ILE A 358 -8.07 -11.10 -10.22
C ILE A 358 -8.31 -12.49 -10.83
N ASN A 359 -9.56 -12.90 -11.05
CA ASN A 359 -9.89 -14.19 -11.62
C ASN A 359 -9.79 -14.22 -13.15
N ASN A 360 -10.05 -13.09 -13.80
CA ASN A 360 -10.06 -12.98 -15.26
C ASN A 360 -9.20 -11.83 -15.78
N GLY A 361 -8.71 -10.91 -14.90
CA GLY A 361 -7.93 -9.74 -15.26
C GLY A 361 -8.76 -8.62 -15.90
N GLU A 362 -10.09 -8.66 -15.81
CA GLU A 362 -10.98 -7.62 -16.35
C GLU A 362 -11.09 -6.42 -15.42
N HIS A 363 -11.46 -5.29 -15.98
CA HIS A 363 -11.64 -4.04 -15.25
C HIS A 363 -13.14 -3.82 -14.97
N GLU A 364 -13.47 -3.68 -13.70
CA GLU A 364 -14.83 -3.46 -13.24
C GLU A 364 -14.99 -2.10 -12.58
N SER A 365 -16.12 -1.46 -12.79
CA SER A 365 -16.44 -0.22 -12.05
C SER A 365 -16.63 -0.51 -10.57
N ALA A 366 -15.90 0.22 -9.72
CA ALA A 366 -16.01 0.08 -8.26
C ALA A 366 -15.97 1.44 -7.58
N ARG A 367 -16.68 1.55 -6.45
CA ARG A 367 -16.67 2.74 -5.58
C ARG A 367 -15.83 2.55 -4.32
N THR A 368 -15.53 1.30 -3.99
CA THR A 368 -14.75 0.89 -2.83
C THR A 368 -13.92 -0.34 -3.20
N LEU A 369 -12.96 -0.73 -2.35
CA LEU A 369 -12.21 -1.98 -2.44
C LEU A 369 -12.36 -2.72 -1.12
N ALA A 370 -12.81 -3.98 -1.20
CA ALA A 370 -12.82 -4.89 -0.08
C ALA A 370 -11.44 -5.55 0.15
N MET A 371 -11.27 -6.24 1.25
CA MET A 371 -10.04 -6.96 1.58
C MET A 371 -9.65 -7.93 0.45
N ASN A 372 -8.36 -7.91 0.08
CA ASN A 372 -7.75 -8.66 -1.02
C ASN A 372 -8.18 -8.23 -2.43
N GLU A 373 -8.96 -7.19 -2.59
CA GLU A 373 -9.24 -6.61 -3.90
C GLU A 373 -8.12 -5.70 -4.37
N ILE A 374 -7.98 -5.62 -5.68
CA ILE A 374 -6.98 -4.78 -6.36
C ILE A 374 -7.70 -3.79 -7.25
N GLY A 375 -7.30 -2.52 -7.19
CA GLY A 375 -7.87 -1.49 -8.05
C GLY A 375 -6.83 -0.47 -8.51
N LEU A 376 -7.10 0.15 -9.66
CA LEU A 376 -6.39 1.34 -10.09
C LEU A 376 -6.99 2.55 -9.39
N VAL A 377 -6.17 3.22 -8.58
CA VAL A 377 -6.58 4.37 -7.79
C VAL A 377 -5.77 5.62 -8.13
N GLU A 378 -6.35 6.80 -7.88
CA GLU A 378 -5.62 8.07 -7.86
C GLU A 378 -5.40 8.49 -6.42
N ILE A 379 -4.16 8.88 -6.12
CA ILE A 379 -3.73 9.28 -4.78
C ILE A 379 -3.20 10.70 -4.85
N ALA A 380 -3.59 11.52 -3.88
CA ALA A 380 -3.04 12.83 -3.61
C ALA A 380 -2.29 12.81 -2.28
N THR A 381 -1.13 13.47 -2.21
CA THR A 381 -0.32 13.61 -1.00
C THR A 381 -0.25 15.08 -0.57
N ASP A 382 -0.06 15.32 0.72
CA ASP A 382 0.05 16.67 1.31
C ASP A 382 1.35 17.37 0.93
N SER A 383 2.38 16.61 0.57
CA SER A 383 3.67 17.10 0.11
C SER A 383 4.15 16.30 -1.11
N PRO A 384 4.90 16.93 -2.04
CA PRO A 384 5.43 16.24 -3.20
C PRO A 384 6.42 15.16 -2.79
N ILE A 385 6.32 13.99 -3.41
CA ILE A 385 7.24 12.86 -3.22
C ILE A 385 7.85 12.43 -4.56
N ALA A 386 9.10 11.99 -4.51
CA ALA A 386 9.84 11.54 -5.69
C ALA A 386 9.57 10.06 -5.96
N LEU A 387 8.47 9.75 -6.63
CA LEU A 387 8.07 8.38 -7.01
C LEU A 387 8.49 8.06 -8.43
N THR A 388 8.99 6.86 -8.66
CA THR A 388 9.20 6.28 -9.99
C THR A 388 8.06 5.34 -10.33
N LYS A 389 7.91 4.99 -11.60
CA LYS A 389 6.99 3.91 -11.97
C LYS A 389 7.50 2.59 -11.40
N TYR A 390 6.59 1.76 -10.91
CA TYR A 390 6.93 0.45 -10.38
C TYR A 390 7.63 -0.45 -11.40
N SER A 391 7.23 -0.37 -12.68
CA SER A 391 7.87 -1.08 -13.79
C SER A 391 9.33 -0.67 -14.05
N GLU A 392 9.70 0.58 -13.71
CA GLU A 392 11.05 1.10 -13.87
C GLU A 392 11.92 0.75 -12.66
N ASN A 393 11.37 0.88 -11.45
CA ASN A 393 12.06 0.54 -10.21
C ASN A 393 11.07 0.08 -9.15
N ARG A 394 11.08 -1.21 -8.81
CA ARG A 394 10.17 -1.80 -7.82
C ARG A 394 10.38 -1.24 -6.41
N ILE A 395 11.60 -0.82 -6.05
CA ILE A 395 11.94 -0.34 -4.69
C ILE A 395 11.38 1.05 -4.47
N SER A 396 11.50 1.95 -5.44
CA SER A 396 11.07 3.34 -5.33
C SER A 396 9.68 3.61 -5.93
N GLY A 397 9.14 2.64 -6.67
CA GLY A 397 7.79 2.69 -7.23
C GLY A 397 6.73 1.97 -6.40
N ASN A 398 7.08 1.40 -5.25
CA ASN A 398 6.12 0.82 -4.31
C ASN A 398 5.85 1.75 -3.13
N PHE A 399 4.74 1.50 -2.43
CA PHE A 399 4.40 2.16 -1.17
C PHE A 399 3.44 1.30 -0.37
N VAL A 400 3.32 1.61 0.91
CA VAL A 400 2.27 1.04 1.77
C VAL A 400 1.36 2.15 2.28
N ILE A 401 0.09 1.80 2.46
CA ILE A 401 -0.92 2.65 3.10
C ILE A 401 -1.11 2.16 4.52
N VAL A 402 -1.05 3.09 5.45
CA VAL A 402 -1.18 2.84 6.89
C VAL A 402 -2.34 3.64 7.43
N ASP A 403 -3.20 2.99 8.18
CA ASP A 403 -4.30 3.66 8.88
C ASP A 403 -3.76 4.57 9.98
N ARG A 404 -4.29 5.79 10.07
CA ARG A 404 -3.76 6.82 10.99
C ARG A 404 -4.12 6.59 12.46
N VAL A 405 -5.12 5.76 12.72
CA VAL A 405 -5.62 5.49 14.09
C VAL A 405 -5.03 4.21 14.62
N SER A 406 -5.19 3.11 13.89
CA SER A 406 -4.71 1.78 14.29
C SER A 406 -3.22 1.59 14.04
N LEU A 407 -2.61 2.40 13.14
CA LEU A 407 -1.26 2.27 12.61
C LEU A 407 -0.99 0.93 11.92
N ASN A 408 -2.05 0.22 11.54
CA ASN A 408 -1.96 -1.01 10.76
C ASN A 408 -1.71 -0.72 9.29
N THR A 409 -0.92 -1.56 8.63
CA THR A 409 -0.80 -1.55 7.17
C THR A 409 -2.08 -2.11 6.57
N ILE A 410 -2.81 -1.27 5.83
CA ILE A 410 -4.11 -1.58 5.22
C ILE A 410 -4.09 -1.56 3.69
N GLY A 411 -2.96 -1.26 3.09
CA GLY A 411 -2.81 -1.31 1.64
C GLY A 411 -1.36 -1.36 1.21
N ALA A 412 -1.13 -1.91 0.02
CA ALA A 412 0.16 -1.91 -0.66
C ALA A 412 -0.04 -1.50 -2.12
N GLY A 413 0.76 -0.55 -2.62
CA GLY A 413 0.55 0.01 -3.93
C GLY A 413 1.78 0.01 -4.82
N MET A 414 1.54 -0.02 -6.12
CA MET A 414 2.51 0.02 -7.19
C MET A 414 2.21 1.23 -8.10
N VAL A 415 3.11 2.19 -8.14
CA VAL A 415 2.95 3.42 -8.94
C VAL A 415 2.91 3.08 -10.43
N VAL A 416 1.83 3.50 -11.09
CA VAL A 416 1.67 3.34 -12.55
C VAL A 416 2.24 4.56 -13.27
N HIS A 417 1.81 5.76 -12.87
CA HIS A 417 2.35 7.01 -13.39
C HIS A 417 2.03 8.18 -12.46
N THR A 418 2.88 9.19 -12.47
CA THR A 418 2.64 10.45 -11.76
C THR A 418 1.69 11.33 -12.57
N LEU A 419 0.73 11.94 -11.89
CA LEU A 419 -0.20 12.88 -12.48
C LEU A 419 0.37 14.29 -12.25
N ARG A 420 0.75 14.97 -13.32
CA ARG A 420 1.19 16.37 -13.20
C ARG A 420 -0.04 17.24 -12.95
N ARG A 421 -0.13 17.89 -11.79
CA ARG A 421 -0.87 19.15 -11.71
C ARG A 421 -0.20 20.08 -12.70
N ALA A 422 -1.00 20.81 -13.48
CA ALA A 422 -0.43 21.80 -14.38
C ALA A 422 0.64 22.61 -13.61
N SER A 423 1.86 22.61 -14.10
CA SER A 423 3.05 23.22 -13.46
C SER A 423 2.93 24.74 -13.21
N ASN A 424 1.75 25.30 -13.48
CA ASN A 424 1.42 26.71 -13.39
C ASN A 424 0.70 27.10 -12.09
N ILE A 425 0.51 26.17 -11.12
CA ILE A 425 -0.08 26.52 -9.83
C ILE A 425 1.07 26.90 -8.90
N THR A 426 1.39 28.19 -8.88
CA THR A 426 2.29 28.80 -7.89
C THR A 426 1.44 29.47 -6.83
N LYS A 427 1.81 29.28 -5.55
CA LYS A 427 1.23 30.05 -4.47
C LYS A 427 1.58 31.52 -4.69
N HIS A 428 0.57 32.35 -4.84
CA HIS A 428 0.77 33.79 -4.85
C HIS A 428 0.75 34.30 -3.42
N ASP A 429 1.83 34.93 -3.00
CA ASP A 429 1.89 35.64 -1.73
C ASP A 429 1.31 37.03 -1.93
N TYR A 430 0.10 37.23 -1.43
CA TYR A 430 -0.57 38.52 -1.48
C TYR A 430 -0.13 39.40 -0.32
N GLU A 431 0.02 40.70 -0.58
CA GLU A 431 0.33 41.71 0.46
C GLU A 431 -0.77 41.74 1.54
N ILE A 432 -2.03 41.56 1.12
CA ILE A 432 -3.17 41.42 2.03
C ILE A 432 -3.35 39.93 2.37
N ASN A 433 -2.91 39.55 3.55
CA ASN A 433 -2.94 38.18 4.06
C ASN A 433 -3.90 38.05 5.28
N LYS A 434 -3.96 36.86 5.87
CA LYS A 434 -4.80 36.57 7.04
C LYS A 434 -4.58 37.54 8.19
N ALA A 435 -3.31 37.87 8.49
CA ALA A 435 -2.98 38.76 9.60
C ALA A 435 -3.51 40.18 9.36
N THR A 436 -3.31 40.74 8.16
CA THR A 436 -3.79 42.07 7.79
C THR A 436 -5.32 42.14 7.78
N ARG A 437 -6.01 41.08 7.29
CA ARG A 437 -7.50 41.01 7.30
C ARG A 437 -8.04 40.90 8.72
N SER A 438 -7.40 40.12 9.60
CA SER A 438 -7.75 39.96 11.01
C SER A 438 -7.58 41.30 11.77
N GLN A 439 -6.46 41.99 11.53
CA GLN A 439 -6.17 43.28 12.13
C GLN A 439 -7.21 44.34 11.70
N GLN A 440 -7.57 44.39 10.41
CA GLN A 440 -8.59 45.31 9.89
C GLN A 440 -9.96 45.08 10.53
N LYS A 441 -10.30 43.81 10.84
CA LYS A 441 -11.56 43.44 11.49
C LYS A 441 -11.51 43.53 13.02
N GLY A 442 -10.35 43.77 13.61
CA GLY A 442 -10.17 43.83 15.06
C GLY A 442 -10.47 42.51 15.78
N GLN A 443 -10.28 41.38 15.11
CA GLN A 443 -10.61 40.05 15.63
C GLN A 443 -9.56 39.02 15.28
N ARG A 444 -9.52 37.89 16.05
CA ARG A 444 -8.71 36.72 15.71
C ARG A 444 -9.54 35.73 14.92
N ALA A 445 -9.09 35.40 13.73
CA ALA A 445 -9.73 34.38 12.92
C ALA A 445 -9.54 32.99 13.54
N LYS A 446 -10.64 32.24 13.67
CA LYS A 446 -10.66 30.88 14.24
C LYS A 446 -11.76 30.06 13.60
N VAL A 447 -11.65 28.74 13.68
CA VAL A 447 -12.75 27.82 13.41
C VAL A 447 -13.23 27.17 14.71
N ILE A 448 -14.52 27.19 14.95
CA ILE A 448 -15.21 26.52 16.06
C ILE A 448 -15.89 25.30 15.45
N TRP A 449 -15.27 24.13 15.61
CA TRP A 449 -15.74 22.89 15.01
C TRP A 449 -16.63 22.11 15.95
N MET A 450 -17.96 22.27 15.80
CA MET A 450 -18.93 21.56 16.62
C MET A 450 -19.22 20.17 16.06
N THR A 451 -19.00 19.14 16.87
CA THR A 451 -19.33 17.74 16.57
C THR A 451 -20.34 17.17 17.57
N GLY A 452 -21.07 16.14 17.19
CA GLY A 452 -22.08 15.47 18.02
C GLY A 452 -23.21 14.85 17.21
N LEU A 453 -24.05 14.04 17.83
CA LEU A 453 -25.17 13.32 17.19
C LEU A 453 -26.18 14.26 16.53
N SER A 454 -26.94 13.76 15.57
CA SER A 454 -28.10 14.51 15.04
C SER A 454 -29.08 14.77 16.19
N GLY A 455 -29.65 16.01 16.26
CA GLY A 455 -30.51 16.40 17.38
C GLY A 455 -29.78 16.80 18.68
N SER A 456 -28.43 16.82 18.71
CA SER A 456 -27.66 17.19 19.91
C SER A 456 -27.72 18.69 20.25
N GLY A 457 -28.19 19.56 19.33
CA GLY A 457 -28.30 20.98 19.56
C GLY A 457 -27.27 21.86 18.87
N LYS A 458 -26.35 21.28 18.07
CA LYS A 458 -25.27 22.03 17.39
C LYS A 458 -25.72 23.24 16.61
N SER A 459 -26.66 23.09 15.70
CA SER A 459 -27.15 24.20 14.84
C SER A 459 -27.84 25.29 15.67
N THR A 460 -28.50 24.91 16.76
CA THR A 460 -29.17 25.89 17.67
C THR A 460 -28.12 26.70 18.44
N ILE A 461 -27.10 26.03 18.98
CA ILE A 461 -25.97 26.67 19.69
C ILE A 461 -25.16 27.53 18.71
N ALA A 462 -24.88 27.03 17.50
CA ALA A 462 -24.15 27.76 16.46
C ALA A 462 -24.87 29.08 16.09
N ASN A 463 -26.17 29.01 15.84
CA ASN A 463 -26.99 30.23 15.53
C ASN A 463 -27.03 31.22 16.70
N ALA A 464 -27.10 30.72 17.94
CA ALA A 464 -27.12 31.60 19.12
C ALA A 464 -25.74 32.27 19.33
N LEU A 465 -24.66 31.52 19.13
CA LEU A 465 -23.30 32.04 19.16
C LEU A 465 -23.07 33.09 18.08
N GLU A 466 -23.51 32.83 16.85
CA GLU A 466 -23.37 33.80 15.75
C GLU A 466 -24.09 35.11 16.04
N LYS A 467 -25.30 35.05 16.62
CA LYS A 467 -26.05 36.26 17.05
C LYS A 467 -25.27 37.07 18.09
N GLU A 468 -24.67 36.39 19.07
CA GLU A 468 -23.88 37.07 20.11
C GLU A 468 -22.61 37.71 19.54
N LEU A 469 -21.90 37.00 18.65
CA LEU A 469 -20.74 37.53 17.92
C LEU A 469 -21.12 38.74 17.07
N PHE A 470 -22.24 38.67 16.35
CA PHE A 470 -22.74 39.76 15.53
C PHE A 470 -23.04 41.01 16.38
N THR A 471 -23.67 40.83 17.54
CA THR A 471 -23.99 41.96 18.48
C THR A 471 -22.70 42.65 18.97
N LYS A 472 -21.60 41.90 19.06
CA LYS A 472 -20.28 42.43 19.46
C LYS A 472 -19.46 42.95 18.28
N GLY A 473 -20.03 42.99 17.07
CA GLY A 473 -19.34 43.47 15.87
C GLY A 473 -18.28 42.49 15.32
N ILE A 474 -18.29 41.21 15.75
CA ILE A 474 -17.37 40.16 15.28
C ILE A 474 -17.92 39.56 14.00
N HIS A 475 -17.12 39.57 12.96
CA HIS A 475 -17.45 38.98 11.67
C HIS A 475 -17.38 37.47 11.72
N SER A 476 -18.51 36.79 11.66
CA SER A 476 -18.60 35.32 11.72
C SER A 476 -19.40 34.75 10.56
N TYR A 477 -19.30 33.43 10.37
CA TYR A 477 -20.10 32.68 9.40
C TYR A 477 -20.35 31.24 9.88
N VAL A 478 -21.62 30.78 9.77
CA VAL A 478 -22.00 29.42 10.14
C VAL A 478 -21.98 28.50 8.91
N LEU A 479 -21.20 27.44 8.99
CA LEU A 479 -21.19 26.32 8.05
C LEU A 479 -22.00 25.16 8.66
N ASP A 480 -23.30 25.14 8.36
CA ASP A 480 -24.21 24.09 8.83
C ASP A 480 -24.28 22.95 7.82
N GLY A 481 -24.21 21.70 8.30
CA GLY A 481 -24.11 20.50 7.46
C GLY A 481 -25.34 20.30 6.55
N ASP A 482 -26.54 20.67 6.99
CA ASP A 482 -27.73 20.53 6.15
C ASP A 482 -27.77 21.60 5.06
N ASN A 483 -27.44 22.85 5.41
CA ASN A 483 -27.38 23.94 4.45
C ASN A 483 -26.34 23.67 3.36
N LEU A 484 -25.18 23.14 3.74
CA LEU A 484 -24.11 22.78 2.78
C LEU A 484 -24.55 21.68 1.82
N ARG A 485 -25.41 20.76 2.25
CA ARG A 485 -25.96 19.70 1.39
C ARG A 485 -26.97 20.20 0.37
N LEU A 486 -27.51 21.40 0.52
CA LEU A 486 -28.36 22.03 -0.50
C LEU A 486 -27.55 22.61 -1.68
N GLY A 487 -26.24 22.83 -1.50
CA GLY A 487 -25.36 23.43 -2.48
C GLY A 487 -24.04 22.69 -2.66
N LEU A 488 -23.03 23.05 -1.86
CA LEU A 488 -21.66 22.58 -1.96
C LEU A 488 -21.54 21.05 -1.95
N ASN A 489 -22.34 20.37 -1.15
CA ASN A 489 -22.30 18.94 -0.90
C ASN A 489 -23.57 18.21 -1.36
N LYS A 490 -24.29 18.77 -2.37
CA LYS A 490 -25.53 18.18 -2.90
C LYS A 490 -25.36 16.81 -3.55
N ASP A 491 -24.15 16.50 -3.98
CA ASP A 491 -23.75 15.25 -4.60
C ASP A 491 -23.43 14.15 -3.57
N LEU A 492 -23.35 14.49 -2.26
CA LEU A 492 -22.97 13.56 -1.21
C LEU A 492 -24.21 13.00 -0.48
N GLY A 493 -24.20 11.68 -0.27
CA GLY A 493 -25.18 10.95 0.54
C GLY A 493 -24.78 10.89 2.03
N PHE A 494 -25.05 9.74 2.69
CA PHE A 494 -24.80 9.51 4.11
C PHE A 494 -23.92 8.28 4.38
N THR A 495 -23.27 7.74 3.35
CA THR A 495 -22.28 6.67 3.52
C THR A 495 -21.08 7.16 4.32
N LYS A 496 -20.19 6.25 4.76
CA LYS A 496 -18.96 6.63 5.46
C LYS A 496 -18.09 7.53 4.58
N GLU A 497 -17.98 7.20 3.29
CA GLU A 497 -17.21 7.92 2.28
C GLU A 497 -17.77 9.34 2.06
N ASP A 498 -19.07 9.45 1.88
CA ASP A 498 -19.74 10.75 1.70
C ASP A 498 -19.57 11.67 2.92
N ARG A 499 -19.53 11.08 4.13
CA ARG A 499 -19.28 11.84 5.37
C ARG A 499 -17.85 12.32 5.46
N ALA A 500 -16.88 11.48 5.12
CA ALA A 500 -15.47 11.87 5.08
C ALA A 500 -15.24 13.00 4.08
N GLU A 501 -15.78 12.89 2.85
CA GLU A 501 -15.70 13.95 1.84
C GLU A 501 -16.44 15.22 2.24
N ASN A 502 -17.59 15.11 2.91
CA ASN A 502 -18.31 16.25 3.46
C ASN A 502 -17.45 17.01 4.48
N VAL A 503 -16.80 16.30 5.42
CA VAL A 503 -15.90 16.91 6.42
C VAL A 503 -14.72 17.58 5.72
N ARG A 504 -14.08 16.91 4.75
CA ARG A 504 -12.95 17.45 4.00
C ARG A 504 -13.31 18.75 3.26
N ARG A 505 -14.43 18.77 2.51
CA ARG A 505 -14.87 19.99 1.78
C ARG A 505 -15.15 21.13 2.73
N VAL A 506 -15.83 20.86 3.85
CA VAL A 506 -16.17 21.91 4.84
C VAL A 506 -14.92 22.45 5.52
N ALA A 507 -13.92 21.61 5.79
CA ALA A 507 -12.64 22.03 6.36
C ALA A 507 -11.88 22.96 5.41
N GLU A 508 -11.82 22.66 4.10
CA GLU A 508 -11.19 23.54 3.10
C GLU A 508 -11.89 24.89 2.97
N VAL A 509 -13.23 24.89 2.94
CA VAL A 509 -14.00 26.14 2.92
C VAL A 509 -13.78 26.92 4.21
N GLY A 510 -13.81 26.26 5.37
CA GLY A 510 -13.53 26.88 6.66
C GLY A 510 -12.15 27.54 6.70
N LYS A 511 -11.11 26.87 6.14
CA LYS A 511 -9.77 27.45 6.03
C LYS A 511 -9.74 28.72 5.21
N LEU A 512 -10.39 28.74 4.05
CA LEU A 512 -10.47 29.95 3.22
C LEU A 512 -11.17 31.11 3.95
N MET A 513 -12.20 30.81 4.72
CA MET A 513 -12.90 31.82 5.52
C MET A 513 -12.08 32.32 6.70
N VAL A 514 -11.32 31.45 7.37
CA VAL A 514 -10.35 31.84 8.41
C VAL A 514 -9.24 32.70 7.80
N ASP A 515 -8.75 32.37 6.61
CA ASP A 515 -7.79 33.21 5.88
C ASP A 515 -8.41 34.59 5.52
N ALA A 516 -9.71 34.64 5.25
CA ALA A 516 -10.43 35.91 5.08
C ALA A 516 -10.59 36.72 6.38
N GLY A 517 -10.11 36.21 7.53
CA GLY A 517 -10.16 36.91 8.82
C GLY A 517 -11.47 36.71 9.57
N LEU A 518 -12.24 35.67 9.29
CA LEU A 518 -13.56 35.41 9.91
C LEU A 518 -13.44 34.42 11.09
N VAL A 519 -14.41 34.52 12.01
CA VAL A 519 -14.70 33.44 12.96
C VAL A 519 -15.68 32.49 12.29
N VAL A 520 -15.28 31.26 12.06
CA VAL A 520 -16.07 30.24 11.35
C VAL A 520 -16.68 29.28 12.36
N ILE A 521 -17.99 29.08 12.31
CA ILE A 521 -18.69 28.14 13.18
C ILE A 521 -19.16 26.97 12.33
N VAL A 522 -18.56 25.80 12.52
CA VAL A 522 -18.89 24.57 11.79
C VAL A 522 -19.84 23.75 12.66
N ALA A 523 -21.01 23.39 12.14
CA ALA A 523 -21.99 22.53 12.81
C ALA A 523 -22.22 21.24 12.01
N LEU A 524 -21.39 20.22 12.26
CA LEU A 524 -21.43 18.93 11.58
C LEU A 524 -21.57 17.77 12.58
N VAL A 525 -22.07 16.63 12.14
CA VAL A 525 -21.99 15.39 12.93
C VAL A 525 -20.54 14.95 13.05
N SER A 526 -19.76 14.97 11.94
CA SER A 526 -18.35 14.58 11.85
C SER A 526 -18.00 13.37 12.75
N PRO A 527 -18.56 12.17 12.44
CA PRO A 527 -18.61 11.06 13.38
C PRO A 527 -17.25 10.41 13.65
N PHE A 528 -16.32 10.48 12.70
CA PHE A 528 -15.05 9.78 12.77
C PHE A 528 -13.93 10.69 13.28
N LYS A 529 -13.16 10.18 14.25
CA LYS A 529 -12.02 10.92 14.84
C LYS A 529 -10.98 11.31 13.77
N VAL A 530 -10.64 10.38 12.90
CA VAL A 530 -9.63 10.59 11.85
C VAL A 530 -10.00 11.75 10.91
N ASP A 531 -11.28 11.91 10.58
CA ASP A 531 -11.72 12.99 9.70
C ASP A 531 -11.66 14.35 10.39
N ARG A 532 -11.95 14.39 11.71
CA ARG A 532 -11.81 15.61 12.53
C ARG A 532 -10.35 15.99 12.76
N ASP A 533 -9.48 15.00 13.01
CA ASP A 533 -8.04 15.22 13.14
C ASP A 533 -7.46 15.78 11.83
N HIS A 534 -7.85 15.24 10.68
CA HIS A 534 -7.44 15.78 9.39
C HIS A 534 -7.96 17.20 9.14
N ALA A 535 -9.22 17.47 9.52
CA ALA A 535 -9.73 18.83 9.45
C ALA A 535 -8.93 19.81 10.31
N ARG A 536 -8.49 19.41 11.51
CA ARG A 536 -7.63 20.21 12.40
C ARG A 536 -6.26 20.50 11.78
N GLU A 537 -5.64 19.53 11.13
CA GLU A 537 -4.27 19.65 10.57
C GLU A 537 -4.11 20.74 9.50
N ILE A 538 -5.17 21.10 8.81
CA ILE A 538 -5.10 22.14 7.78
C ILE A 538 -5.12 23.57 8.32
N PHE A 539 -5.39 23.76 9.64
CA PHE A 539 -5.38 25.07 10.31
C PHE A 539 -4.07 25.28 11.07
N ASP A 540 -3.71 26.53 11.28
CA ASP A 540 -2.55 26.89 12.08
C ASP A 540 -2.80 26.59 13.56
N SER A 541 -1.72 26.41 14.33
CA SER A 541 -1.82 26.11 15.77
C SER A 541 -2.66 27.17 16.51
N GLY A 542 -3.67 26.70 17.26
CA GLY A 542 -4.57 27.53 18.05
C GLY A 542 -5.73 28.18 17.28
N GLU A 543 -5.89 27.86 16.00
CA GLU A 543 -7.03 28.34 15.18
C GLU A 543 -8.20 27.38 15.17
N PHE A 544 -8.00 26.10 15.44
CA PHE A 544 -9.04 25.07 15.45
C PHE A 544 -9.46 24.74 16.89
N ILE A 545 -10.73 24.98 17.19
CA ILE A 545 -11.34 24.68 18.49
C ILE A 545 -12.39 23.60 18.28
N GLU A 546 -12.10 22.37 18.70
CA GLU A 546 -13.05 21.27 18.66
C GLU A 546 -14.03 21.38 19.83
N VAL A 547 -15.32 21.38 19.52
CA VAL A 547 -16.39 21.49 20.50
C VAL A 547 -17.29 20.26 20.41
N TRP A 548 -17.26 19.42 21.43
CA TRP A 548 -18.17 18.30 21.50
C TRP A 548 -19.49 18.68 22.17
N VAL A 549 -20.58 18.72 21.41
CA VAL A 549 -21.93 18.88 21.94
C VAL A 549 -22.45 17.52 22.40
N LYS A 550 -22.20 17.21 23.66
CA LYS A 550 -22.54 15.94 24.30
C LYS A 550 -24.00 15.94 24.72
N THR A 551 -24.80 15.13 24.02
CA THR A 551 -26.22 14.90 24.34
C THR A 551 -26.47 13.40 24.27
N PRO A 552 -27.12 12.79 25.29
CA PRO A 552 -27.49 11.38 25.24
C PRO A 552 -28.32 11.03 24.00
N ALA A 553 -28.04 9.85 23.43
CA ALA A 553 -28.69 9.41 22.18
C ALA A 553 -30.22 9.34 22.31
N GLU A 554 -30.71 8.98 23.51
CA GLU A 554 -32.14 8.91 23.84
C GLU A 554 -32.81 10.30 23.73
N ILE A 555 -32.13 11.33 24.23
CA ILE A 555 -32.62 12.71 24.15
C ILE A 555 -32.56 13.21 22.70
N CYS A 556 -31.50 12.89 21.96
CA CYS A 556 -31.41 13.21 20.54
C CYS A 556 -32.56 12.57 19.74
N ALA A 557 -32.87 11.30 20.04
CA ALA A 557 -33.95 10.56 19.41
C ALA A 557 -35.37 11.08 19.82
N GLN A 558 -35.53 11.60 21.05
CA GLN A 558 -36.77 12.25 21.46
C GLN A 558 -36.98 13.59 20.77
N ARG A 559 -35.93 14.37 20.60
CA ARG A 559 -35.98 15.65 19.90
C ARG A 559 -36.29 15.48 18.42
N ASP A 560 -35.66 14.55 17.77
CA ASP A 560 -35.77 14.17 16.35
C ASP A 560 -36.37 15.23 15.41
N PRO A 561 -35.80 16.45 15.33
CA PRO A 561 -36.43 17.60 14.64
C PRO A 561 -36.60 17.36 13.13
N LYS A 562 -35.93 16.36 12.58
CA LYS A 562 -35.94 16.02 11.15
C LYS A 562 -36.58 14.68 10.84
N GLY A 563 -37.07 13.96 11.83
CA GLY A 563 -37.64 12.61 11.69
C GLY A 563 -36.62 11.54 11.27
N LEU A 564 -35.31 11.78 11.47
CA LEU A 564 -34.25 10.88 11.04
C LEU A 564 -34.22 9.60 11.88
N TYR A 565 -34.38 9.69 13.19
CA TYR A 565 -34.43 8.55 14.09
C TYR A 565 -35.69 7.70 13.83
N LYS A 566 -36.81 8.34 13.51
CA LYS A 566 -38.01 7.62 13.08
C LYS A 566 -37.78 6.84 11.81
N LYS A 567 -37.22 7.44 10.77
CA LYS A 567 -36.87 6.78 9.50
C LYS A 567 -35.86 5.65 9.69
N ALA A 568 -34.90 5.81 10.58
CA ALA A 568 -33.91 4.76 10.88
C ALA A 568 -34.56 3.54 11.55
N ARG A 569 -35.48 3.74 12.52
CA ARG A 569 -36.25 2.68 13.15
C ARG A 569 -37.18 1.94 12.17
N GLU A 570 -37.69 2.64 11.18
CA GLU A 570 -38.52 2.06 10.10
C GLU A 570 -37.68 1.35 9.02
N GLY A 571 -36.34 1.29 9.16
CA GLY A 571 -35.43 0.67 8.18
C GLY A 571 -35.14 1.50 6.93
N ASN A 572 -35.69 2.72 6.84
CA ASN A 572 -35.57 3.59 5.66
C ASN A 572 -34.27 4.42 5.66
N LEU A 573 -33.46 4.36 6.72
CA LEU A 573 -32.18 5.07 6.86
C LEU A 573 -31.17 4.23 7.65
N PRO A 574 -30.54 3.21 7.04
CA PRO A 574 -29.67 2.24 7.75
C PRO A 574 -28.39 2.88 8.31
N ASN A 575 -27.90 3.98 7.72
CA ASN A 575 -26.60 4.60 8.04
C ASN A 575 -26.72 5.86 8.92
N LEU A 576 -27.72 5.92 9.81
CA LEU A 576 -27.83 7.03 10.75
C LEU A 576 -26.81 6.87 11.88
N THR A 577 -25.95 7.88 12.07
CA THR A 577 -24.96 7.91 13.16
C THR A 577 -25.64 7.86 14.53
N GLY A 578 -25.23 6.92 15.37
CA GLY A 578 -25.80 6.65 16.68
C GLY A 578 -26.94 5.62 16.69
N VAL A 579 -27.34 5.04 15.53
CA VAL A 579 -28.35 3.97 15.42
C VAL A 579 -27.80 2.80 14.58
N GLY A 580 -27.39 3.06 13.34
CA GLY A 580 -26.82 2.05 12.43
C GLY A 580 -25.35 2.31 12.07
N GLN A 581 -24.76 3.39 12.58
CA GLN A 581 -23.37 3.76 12.39
C GLN A 581 -22.81 4.37 13.68
N ASP A 582 -21.59 4.00 14.03
CA ASP A 582 -20.93 4.46 15.24
C ASP A 582 -20.60 5.96 15.20
N TYR A 583 -20.55 6.58 16.38
CA TYR A 583 -20.05 7.91 16.63
C TYR A 583 -18.82 7.82 17.57
N GLU A 584 -17.67 8.19 17.04
CA GLU A 584 -16.42 8.25 17.81
C GLU A 584 -16.36 9.57 18.58
N ALA A 585 -16.68 9.54 19.87
CA ALA A 585 -16.64 10.72 20.72
C ALA A 585 -15.21 11.31 20.79
N PRO A 586 -15.06 12.65 20.72
CA PRO A 586 -13.76 13.27 20.91
C PRO A 586 -13.14 12.92 22.27
N THR A 587 -11.85 12.58 22.26
CA THR A 587 -11.08 12.29 23.48
C THR A 587 -10.33 13.49 24.03
N SER A 588 -10.13 14.52 23.19
CA SER A 588 -9.29 15.70 23.48
C SER A 588 -9.90 16.99 22.91
N ALA A 589 -11.23 17.11 22.90
CA ALA A 589 -11.90 18.35 22.50
C ALA A 589 -11.53 19.50 23.46
N GLU A 590 -11.28 20.68 22.91
CA GLU A 590 -11.02 21.90 23.68
C GLU A 590 -12.21 22.26 24.58
N LEU A 591 -13.44 22.01 24.09
CA LEU A 591 -14.65 22.24 24.86
C LEU A 591 -15.62 21.06 24.78
N ILE A 592 -16.24 20.75 25.91
CA ILE A 592 -17.36 19.81 26.00
C ILE A 592 -18.58 20.59 26.51
N LEU A 593 -19.60 20.68 25.66
CA LEU A 593 -20.86 21.33 26.00
C LEU A 593 -21.93 20.28 26.29
N ASP A 594 -22.68 20.48 27.35
CA ASP A 594 -23.88 19.69 27.63
C ASP A 594 -25.06 20.24 26.80
N GLY A 595 -25.45 19.49 25.76
CA GLY A 595 -26.57 19.91 24.90
C GLY A 595 -27.95 19.80 25.54
N THR A 596 -28.04 19.45 26.84
CA THR A 596 -29.28 19.45 27.62
C THR A 596 -29.44 20.71 28.48
N THR A 597 -28.36 21.48 28.66
CA THR A 597 -28.37 22.72 29.44
C THR A 597 -28.91 23.91 28.61
N ASP A 598 -29.10 25.04 29.30
CA ASP A 598 -29.54 26.27 28.67
C ASP A 598 -28.55 26.70 27.58
N ILE A 599 -29.10 27.11 26.44
CA ILE A 599 -28.32 27.57 25.27
C ILE A 599 -27.48 28.80 25.65
N ALA A 600 -27.99 29.71 26.47
CA ALA A 600 -27.26 30.90 26.89
C ALA A 600 -25.98 30.58 27.66
N LEU A 601 -25.99 29.56 28.52
CA LEU A 601 -24.81 29.11 29.26
C LEU A 601 -23.74 28.47 28.33
N ASN A 602 -24.18 27.68 27.36
CA ASN A 602 -23.30 27.11 26.36
C ASN A 602 -22.64 28.19 25.48
N VAL A 603 -23.40 29.24 25.10
CA VAL A 603 -22.89 30.37 24.34
C VAL A 603 -21.91 31.19 25.17
N GLU A 604 -22.18 31.45 26.46
CA GLU A 604 -21.24 32.13 27.36
C GLU A 604 -19.90 31.40 27.46
N THR A 605 -19.95 30.05 27.55
CA THR A 605 -18.75 29.23 27.59
C THR A 605 -17.94 29.36 26.29
N LEU A 606 -18.60 29.30 25.13
CA LEU A 606 -17.97 29.47 23.83
C LEU A 606 -17.36 30.85 23.64
N MET A 607 -18.05 31.89 24.09
CA MET A 607 -17.58 33.28 23.97
C MET A 607 -16.26 33.53 24.71
N LYS A 608 -15.99 32.83 25.82
CA LYS A 608 -14.71 32.90 26.54
C LYS A 608 -13.52 32.36 25.74
N GLU A 609 -13.75 31.40 24.86
CA GLU A 609 -12.71 30.83 23.99
C GLU A 609 -12.54 31.61 22.68
N VAL A 610 -13.57 32.33 22.24
CA VAL A 610 -13.53 33.10 21.01
C VAL A 610 -12.88 34.47 21.20
N LEU A 611 -13.16 35.12 22.32
CA LEU A 611 -12.63 36.44 22.67
C LEU A 611 -11.29 36.37 23.37
#